data_aca31c2aa342d66099b6951926959d22
#
_entry.id   aca31c2aa342d66099b6951926959d22
#
_cell.length_a   1.000
_cell.length_b   1.000
_cell.length_c   1.000
_cell.angle_alpha   90.00
_cell.angle_beta   90.00
_cell.angle_gamma   90.00
#
_symmetry.space_group_name_H-M   'P 1'
#
loop_
_entity.id
_entity.type
_entity.pdbx_description
1 polymer ?
#
loop_
_entity_poly.entity_id
_entity_poly.type
_entity_poly.pdbx_seq_one_letter_code
_entity_poly.pdbx_strand_id
1 'polypeptide(L)'
;NNQSTCPQTLEYLKQINNNDKVRVIDYEHTFNFSAINNFAASHAQGSIFGLINNDIEVLSPHWLDEMVRQVSRSDIGCVGAKLYYPDMRVQHAGVVLGIGGIAGHSHKYFRQHHHGYHSRLSLVQNYSAVTAAALLVRKSVFDEVGGMEEELSVAFNDVDFCLKVREAGYRNLWTPFAELIHHESVSRGYEDNPEKQARFKKEVDYMVNKWGSILVNDPCYNPNLSLTHEDFSYRI
;
A
#
# COMPACT_ATOMS: atom_id res chain seq x y z
N ASN A 1 -3.83 18.48 1.04
CA ASN A 1 -5.13 18.73 1.71
C ASN A 1 -6.27 18.55 0.69
N ASN A 2 -7.15 17.58 0.93
CA ASN A 2 -8.31 17.34 0.07
C ASN A 2 -9.59 17.82 0.78
N GLN A 3 -9.84 19.13 0.69
CA GLN A 3 -11.07 19.79 1.17
C GLN A 3 -11.39 19.53 2.66
N SER A 4 -10.39 19.51 3.54
CA SER A 4 -10.60 19.38 4.98
C SER A 4 -11.45 20.53 5.52
N THR A 5 -12.43 20.21 6.36
CA THR A 5 -13.34 21.19 6.97
C THR A 5 -13.14 21.33 8.48
N CYS A 6 -12.40 20.43 9.11
CA CYS A 6 -12.11 20.45 10.54
C CYS A 6 -11.19 21.64 10.88
N PRO A 7 -11.59 22.59 11.75
CA PRO A 7 -10.77 23.76 12.09
C PRO A 7 -9.39 23.41 12.65
N GLN A 8 -9.30 22.36 13.50
CA GLN A 8 -8.03 21.91 14.08
C GLN A 8 -7.07 21.37 13.00
N THR A 9 -7.61 20.64 12.02
CA THR A 9 -6.82 20.15 10.87
C THR A 9 -6.30 21.31 10.03
N LEU A 10 -7.14 22.28 9.72
CA LEU A 10 -6.75 23.45 8.92
C LEU A 10 -5.68 24.29 9.63
N GLU A 11 -5.82 24.51 10.93
CA GLU A 11 -4.81 25.22 11.73
C GLU A 11 -3.49 24.44 11.78
N TYR A 12 -3.54 23.13 11.98
CA TYR A 12 -2.35 22.27 11.94
C TYR A 12 -1.64 22.34 10.59
N LEU A 13 -2.37 22.21 9.47
CA LEU A 13 -1.82 22.30 8.13
C LEU A 13 -1.14 23.66 7.88
N LYS A 14 -1.75 24.76 8.35
CA LYS A 14 -1.17 26.10 8.28
C LYS A 14 0.12 26.20 9.09
N GLN A 15 0.15 25.61 10.29
CA GLN A 15 1.34 25.62 11.15
C GLN A 15 2.50 24.83 10.53
N ILE A 16 2.24 23.59 10.05
CA ILE A 16 3.30 22.77 9.48
C ILE A 16 3.84 23.31 8.15
N ASN A 17 3.03 24.05 7.41
CA ASN A 17 3.47 24.68 6.14
C ASN A 17 4.51 25.80 6.35
N ASN A 18 4.72 26.26 7.61
CA ASN A 18 5.81 27.17 7.94
C ASN A 18 7.16 26.47 8.11
N ASN A 19 7.21 25.13 8.05
CA ASN A 19 8.44 24.37 8.11
C ASN A 19 9.01 24.22 6.71
N ASP A 20 10.26 24.62 6.50
CA ASP A 20 10.97 24.58 5.21
C ASP A 20 11.02 23.17 4.56
N LYS A 21 10.83 22.12 5.36
CA LYS A 21 10.80 20.72 4.88
C LYS A 21 9.40 20.23 4.52
N VAL A 22 8.37 21.02 4.78
CA VAL A 22 6.97 20.63 4.57
C VAL A 22 6.30 21.61 3.63
N ARG A 23 5.61 21.09 2.65
CA ARG A 23 4.75 21.86 1.76
C ARG A 23 3.36 21.28 1.75
N VAL A 24 2.39 22.06 2.20
CA VAL A 24 0.97 21.72 2.10
C VAL A 24 0.48 22.13 0.71
N ILE A 25 -0.16 21.20 0.01
CA ILE A 25 -0.73 21.42 -1.32
C ILE A 25 -2.22 21.11 -1.25
N ASP A 26 -3.05 22.01 -1.72
CA ASP A 26 -4.49 21.83 -1.81
C ASP A 26 -4.87 21.08 -3.08
N TYR A 27 -5.74 20.08 -2.94
CA TYR A 27 -6.35 19.32 -4.03
C TYR A 27 -7.86 19.46 -3.96
N GLU A 28 -8.41 20.29 -4.85
CA GLU A 28 -9.81 20.75 -4.78
C GLU A 28 -10.78 19.87 -5.59
N HIS A 29 -10.40 18.64 -5.88
CA HIS A 29 -11.26 17.69 -6.60
C HIS A 29 -11.85 16.64 -5.67
N THR A 30 -12.82 15.89 -6.17
CA THR A 30 -13.38 14.74 -5.47
C THR A 30 -12.27 13.76 -5.05
N PHE A 31 -12.41 13.15 -3.87
CA PHE A 31 -11.44 12.21 -3.36
C PHE A 31 -11.18 11.07 -4.35
N ASN A 32 -9.93 10.91 -4.72
CA ASN A 32 -9.40 9.83 -5.51
C ASN A 32 -7.95 9.61 -5.06
N PHE A 33 -7.68 8.50 -4.39
CA PHE A 33 -6.36 8.23 -3.80
C PHE A 33 -5.26 8.26 -4.88
N SER A 34 -5.50 7.63 -6.02
CA SER A 34 -4.54 7.60 -7.13
C SER A 34 -4.25 8.99 -7.68
N ALA A 35 -5.30 9.77 -7.98
CA ALA A 35 -5.15 11.11 -8.52
C ALA A 35 -4.46 12.07 -7.54
N ILE A 36 -4.78 11.98 -6.24
CA ILE A 36 -4.11 12.78 -5.19
C ILE A 36 -2.61 12.45 -5.13
N ASN A 37 -2.25 11.16 -5.19
CA ASN A 37 -0.85 10.76 -5.14
C ASN A 37 -0.10 11.11 -6.43
N ASN A 38 -0.70 10.98 -7.62
CA ASN A 38 -0.14 11.44 -8.89
C ASN A 38 0.10 12.96 -8.88
N PHE A 39 -0.89 13.72 -8.40
CA PHE A 39 -0.77 15.17 -8.23
C PHE A 39 0.35 15.54 -7.25
N ALA A 40 0.42 14.90 -6.09
CA ALA A 40 1.48 15.12 -5.12
C ALA A 40 2.87 14.76 -5.70
N ALA A 41 2.98 13.66 -6.42
CA ALA A 41 4.21 13.23 -7.08
C ALA A 41 4.72 14.25 -8.10
N SER A 42 3.84 14.92 -8.84
CA SER A 42 4.22 15.99 -9.80
C SER A 42 4.87 17.20 -9.11
N HIS A 43 4.63 17.40 -7.84
CA HIS A 43 5.19 18.47 -7.02
C HIS A 43 6.40 18.03 -6.19
N ALA A 44 6.63 16.74 -6.04
CA ALA A 44 7.72 16.21 -5.24
C ALA A 44 9.05 16.28 -5.98
N GLN A 45 10.14 16.62 -5.26
CA GLN A 45 11.48 16.82 -5.84
C GLN A 45 12.46 15.70 -5.49
N GLY A 46 12.09 14.80 -4.56
CA GLY A 46 12.93 13.70 -4.13
C GLY A 46 13.13 12.63 -5.21
N SER A 47 14.24 11.91 -5.16
CA SER A 47 14.52 10.77 -6.04
C SER A 47 13.80 9.49 -5.62
N ILE A 48 13.28 9.45 -4.39
CA ILE A 48 12.47 8.37 -3.83
C ILE A 48 11.18 8.99 -3.33
N PHE A 49 10.04 8.45 -3.73
CA PHE A 49 8.73 8.81 -3.22
C PHE A 49 8.32 7.88 -2.09
N GLY A 50 7.76 8.46 -1.04
CA GLY A 50 7.10 7.75 0.04
C GLY A 50 5.60 8.04 -0.01
N LEU A 51 4.80 7.04 -0.35
CA LEU A 51 3.34 7.08 -0.17
C LEU A 51 3.08 6.65 1.27
N ILE A 52 2.68 7.59 2.10
CA ILE A 52 2.47 7.37 3.55
C ILE A 52 1.12 7.97 3.93
N ASN A 53 0.23 7.14 4.43
CA ASN A 53 -1.06 7.61 4.92
C ASN A 53 -0.90 8.50 6.15
N ASN A 54 -1.82 9.44 6.32
CA ASN A 54 -1.81 10.40 7.42
C ASN A 54 -2.20 9.79 8.79
N ASP A 55 -2.61 8.54 8.82
CA ASP A 55 -2.97 7.75 10.00
C ASP A 55 -1.94 6.65 10.31
N ILE A 56 -0.68 6.88 9.91
CA ILE A 56 0.46 6.03 10.25
C ILE A 56 1.17 6.55 11.52
N GLU A 57 1.44 5.65 12.44
CA GLU A 57 2.26 5.88 13.63
C GLU A 57 3.55 5.03 13.57
N VAL A 58 4.70 5.65 13.88
CA VAL A 58 6.00 5.00 13.77
C VAL A 58 6.32 4.19 15.03
N LEU A 59 6.64 2.89 14.88
CA LEU A 59 7.13 2.03 15.95
C LEU A 59 8.66 1.89 15.94
N SER A 60 9.23 1.50 14.80
CA SER A 60 10.68 1.31 14.69
C SER A 60 11.37 2.61 14.27
N PRO A 61 12.34 3.13 15.03
CA PRO A 61 12.97 4.44 14.76
C PRO A 61 13.73 4.48 13.42
N HIS A 62 14.18 3.33 12.92
CA HIS A 62 14.98 3.21 11.68
C HIS A 62 14.15 2.68 10.49
N TRP A 63 12.83 2.76 10.56
CA TRP A 63 11.95 2.25 9.51
C TRP A 63 12.26 2.84 8.13
N LEU A 64 12.52 4.16 8.08
CA LEU A 64 12.78 4.85 6.82
C LEU A 64 14.14 4.46 6.24
N ASP A 65 15.18 4.38 7.08
CA ASP A 65 16.52 3.95 6.65
C ASP A 65 16.49 2.54 6.06
N GLU A 66 15.75 1.62 6.69
CA GLU A 66 15.57 0.26 6.21
C GLU A 66 14.88 0.25 4.84
N MET A 67 13.75 0.94 4.70
CA MET A 67 13.00 0.98 3.45
C MET A 67 13.81 1.65 2.32
N VAL A 68 14.52 2.75 2.61
CA VAL A 68 15.39 3.45 1.66
C VAL A 68 16.53 2.54 1.19
N ARG A 69 17.17 1.80 2.11
CA ARG A 69 18.23 0.83 1.78
C ARG A 69 17.74 -0.21 0.77
N GLN A 70 16.51 -0.73 0.94
CA GLN A 70 15.95 -1.73 0.05
C GLN A 70 15.56 -1.11 -1.32
N VAL A 71 14.88 0.04 -1.35
CA VAL A 71 14.39 0.65 -2.60
C VAL A 71 15.51 1.25 -3.45
N SER A 72 16.67 1.52 -2.86
CA SER A 72 17.86 2.03 -3.58
C SER A 72 18.50 0.99 -4.50
N ARG A 73 18.16 -0.29 -4.35
CA ARG A 73 18.64 -1.35 -5.24
C ARG A 73 17.96 -1.23 -6.61
N SER A 74 18.74 -1.37 -7.68
CA SER A 74 18.26 -1.16 -9.05
C SER A 74 17.16 -2.13 -9.50
N ASP A 75 17.14 -3.33 -8.94
CA ASP A 75 16.19 -4.41 -9.25
C ASP A 75 14.89 -4.34 -8.41
N ILE A 76 14.80 -3.43 -7.45
CA ILE A 76 13.64 -3.27 -6.59
C ILE A 76 12.77 -2.12 -7.09
N GLY A 77 11.46 -2.36 -7.19
CA GLY A 77 10.45 -1.37 -7.52
C GLY A 77 9.85 -0.74 -6.27
N CYS A 78 8.88 -1.42 -5.66
CA CYS A 78 8.23 -0.97 -4.43
C CYS A 78 8.79 -1.67 -3.19
N VAL A 79 8.82 -0.94 -2.07
CA VAL A 79 9.13 -1.49 -0.75
C VAL A 79 8.00 -1.13 0.21
N GLY A 80 7.35 -2.13 0.81
CA GLY A 80 6.29 -1.97 1.81
C GLY A 80 6.80 -2.23 3.23
N ALA A 81 6.28 -1.48 4.19
CA ALA A 81 6.52 -1.66 5.62
C ALA A 81 5.64 -2.77 6.21
N LYS A 82 5.99 -3.24 7.39
CA LYS A 82 5.13 -4.07 8.23
C LYS A 82 4.16 -3.17 8.99
N LEU A 83 2.87 -3.40 8.78
CA LEU A 83 1.84 -2.62 9.47
C LEU A 83 1.11 -3.46 10.51
N TYR A 84 0.82 -2.82 11.62
CA TYR A 84 -0.01 -3.36 12.70
C TYR A 84 -1.31 -2.57 12.82
N TYR A 85 -2.35 -3.24 13.28
CA TYR A 85 -3.51 -2.58 13.87
C TYR A 85 -3.14 -1.94 15.22
N PRO A 86 -3.96 -1.02 15.76
CA PRO A 86 -3.72 -0.44 17.09
C PRO A 86 -3.64 -1.45 18.23
N ASP A 87 -4.22 -2.64 18.06
CA ASP A 87 -4.14 -3.76 19.01
C ASP A 87 -2.89 -4.63 18.82
N MET A 88 -1.92 -4.18 18.02
CA MET A 88 -0.65 -4.85 17.72
C MET A 88 -0.77 -6.17 16.96
N ARG A 89 -1.91 -6.49 16.38
CA ARG A 89 -2.01 -7.59 15.41
C ARG A 89 -1.54 -7.14 14.05
N VAL A 90 -0.92 -8.05 13.30
CA VAL A 90 -0.46 -7.79 11.93
C VAL A 90 -1.64 -7.37 11.06
N GLN A 91 -1.52 -6.21 10.40
CA GLN A 91 -2.45 -5.73 9.41
C GLN A 91 -1.92 -6.02 8.00
N HIS A 92 -0.64 -5.74 7.76
CA HIS A 92 0.00 -5.92 6.47
C HIS A 92 1.41 -6.53 6.60
N ALA A 93 1.61 -7.62 5.87
CA ALA A 93 2.91 -8.27 5.72
C ALA A 93 3.14 -8.72 4.26
N GLY A 94 2.82 -7.83 3.31
CA GLY A 94 2.76 -8.11 1.89
C GLY A 94 1.35 -8.46 1.41
N VAL A 95 1.14 -8.46 0.11
CA VAL A 95 -0.14 -8.76 -0.54
C VAL A 95 0.01 -10.01 -1.40
N VAL A 96 -0.94 -10.94 -1.25
CA VAL A 96 -1.09 -12.15 -2.05
C VAL A 96 -2.27 -11.94 -3.01
N LEU A 97 -2.04 -12.18 -4.30
CA LEU A 97 -3.08 -12.09 -5.32
C LEU A 97 -4.03 -13.30 -5.23
N GLY A 98 -5.28 -13.11 -5.60
CA GLY A 98 -6.33 -14.13 -5.61
C GLY A 98 -7.06 -14.31 -4.28
N ILE A 99 -6.50 -13.90 -3.15
CA ILE A 99 -7.23 -13.91 -1.88
C ILE A 99 -8.45 -12.98 -1.98
N GLY A 100 -9.63 -13.50 -1.62
CA GLY A 100 -10.87 -12.75 -1.74
C GLY A 100 -11.29 -12.45 -3.18
N GLY A 101 -10.69 -13.13 -4.17
CA GLY A 101 -10.95 -12.97 -5.61
C GLY A 101 -10.01 -12.00 -6.32
N ILE A 102 -9.42 -11.01 -5.64
CA ILE A 102 -8.47 -10.05 -6.22
C ILE A 102 -7.13 -10.08 -5.46
N ALA A 103 -7.11 -9.66 -4.22
CA ALA A 103 -5.90 -9.60 -3.41
C ALA A 103 -6.22 -9.46 -1.92
N GLY A 104 -5.39 -10.05 -1.06
CA GLY A 104 -5.51 -9.94 0.39
C GLY A 104 -4.16 -9.76 1.08
N HIS A 105 -4.21 -9.24 2.31
CA HIS A 105 -3.02 -9.03 3.12
C HIS A 105 -2.54 -10.35 3.73
N SER A 106 -1.26 -10.62 3.57
CA SER A 106 -0.58 -11.79 4.14
C SER A 106 -0.58 -11.75 5.68
N HIS A 107 -0.85 -12.87 6.33
CA HIS A 107 -0.80 -13.05 7.80
C HIS A 107 -1.64 -12.06 8.61
N LYS A 108 -2.74 -11.59 8.07
CA LYS A 108 -3.65 -10.65 8.73
C LYS A 108 -4.12 -11.19 10.07
N TYR A 109 -4.16 -10.34 11.09
CA TYR A 109 -4.51 -10.63 12.48
C TYR A 109 -3.56 -11.55 13.25
N PHE A 110 -2.40 -11.93 12.70
CA PHE A 110 -1.37 -12.64 13.46
C PHE A 110 -0.82 -11.74 14.58
N ARG A 111 -0.38 -12.37 15.68
CA ARG A 111 0.22 -11.65 16.82
C ARG A 111 1.56 -11.03 16.41
N GLN A 112 1.95 -9.91 17.00
CA GLN A 112 3.17 -9.15 16.70
C GLN A 112 4.42 -10.01 16.59
N HIS A 113 4.66 -10.92 17.53
CA HIS A 113 5.88 -11.74 17.58
C HIS A 113 5.75 -13.10 16.89
N HIS A 114 4.68 -13.32 16.14
CA HIS A 114 4.52 -14.57 15.40
C HIS A 114 5.50 -14.61 14.22
N HIS A 115 6.15 -15.76 14.02
CA HIS A 115 7.12 -15.91 12.92
C HIS A 115 6.46 -16.06 11.54
N GLY A 116 5.17 -16.37 11.50
CA GLY A 116 4.44 -16.66 10.26
C GLY A 116 4.80 -18.02 9.66
N TYR A 117 4.25 -18.28 8.48
CA TYR A 117 4.54 -19.47 7.70
C TYR A 117 6.03 -19.47 7.31
N HIS A 118 6.77 -20.53 7.75
CA HIS A 118 8.23 -20.65 7.51
C HIS A 118 9.02 -19.36 7.78
N SER A 119 8.76 -18.70 8.90
CA SER A 119 9.41 -17.45 9.33
C SER A 119 9.22 -16.25 8.39
N ARG A 120 8.21 -16.26 7.53
CA ARG A 120 7.96 -15.17 6.57
C ARG A 120 7.73 -13.81 7.23
N LEU A 121 7.22 -13.77 8.47
CA LEU A 121 7.06 -12.51 9.22
C LEU A 121 8.36 -11.95 9.82
N SER A 122 9.48 -12.68 9.71
CA SER A 122 10.78 -12.31 10.24
C SER A 122 11.86 -12.07 9.18
N LEU A 123 11.52 -12.24 7.91
CA LEU A 123 12.46 -12.17 6.78
C LEU A 123 11.94 -11.20 5.72
N VAL A 124 12.84 -10.49 5.05
CA VAL A 124 12.49 -9.71 3.85
C VAL A 124 11.95 -10.65 2.77
N GLN A 125 10.81 -10.32 2.18
CA GLN A 125 10.11 -11.16 1.22
C GLN A 125 9.83 -10.43 -0.09
N ASN A 126 9.87 -11.17 -1.22
CA ASN A 126 9.23 -10.72 -2.46
C ASN A 126 7.73 -11.01 -2.37
N TYR A 127 6.93 -10.01 -2.74
CA TYR A 127 5.48 -10.14 -2.90
C TYR A 127 5.05 -9.57 -4.24
N SER A 128 3.88 -9.97 -4.72
CA SER A 128 3.33 -9.40 -5.95
C SER A 128 2.90 -7.96 -5.76
N ALA A 129 2.45 -7.59 -4.57
CA ALA A 129 2.16 -6.21 -4.22
C ALA A 129 2.44 -5.92 -2.74
N VAL A 130 2.49 -4.64 -2.40
CA VAL A 130 2.54 -4.09 -1.04
C VAL A 130 1.60 -2.89 -0.97
N THR A 131 1.07 -2.59 0.23
CA THR A 131 0.08 -1.50 0.36
C THR A 131 0.72 -0.12 0.30
N ALA A 132 0.04 0.81 -0.35
CA ALA A 132 0.43 2.22 -0.40
C ALA A 132 0.12 2.99 0.90
N ALA A 133 -0.38 2.34 1.95
CA ALA A 133 -0.46 2.96 3.27
C ALA A 133 0.93 3.34 3.80
N ALA A 134 1.97 2.54 3.48
CA ALA A 134 3.38 2.87 3.72
C ALA A 134 4.27 2.17 2.67
N LEU A 135 4.54 2.84 1.56
CA LEU A 135 5.26 2.32 0.41
C LEU A 135 6.33 3.30 -0.05
N LEU A 136 7.55 2.82 -0.32
CA LEU A 136 8.57 3.59 -1.02
C LEU A 136 8.77 3.06 -2.45
N VAL A 137 9.02 4.00 -3.37
CA VAL A 137 9.34 3.72 -4.78
C VAL A 137 10.31 4.79 -5.29
N ARG A 138 11.25 4.42 -6.17
CA ARG A 138 12.06 5.45 -6.86
C ARG A 138 11.20 6.27 -7.81
N LYS A 139 11.45 7.59 -7.85
CA LYS A 139 10.77 8.51 -8.79
C LYS A 139 10.85 7.99 -10.22
N SER A 140 12.02 7.54 -10.67
CA SER A 140 12.22 7.00 -12.03
C SER A 140 11.31 5.81 -12.35
N VAL A 141 11.09 4.90 -11.38
CA VAL A 141 10.18 3.75 -11.54
C VAL A 141 8.72 4.21 -11.54
N PHE A 142 8.36 5.16 -10.65
CA PHE A 142 7.01 5.73 -10.60
C PHE A 142 6.64 6.38 -11.94
N ASP A 143 7.56 7.20 -12.49
CA ASP A 143 7.37 7.88 -13.77
C ASP A 143 7.33 6.89 -14.95
N GLU A 144 8.22 5.88 -14.95
CA GLU A 144 8.30 4.84 -15.99
C GLU A 144 6.99 4.08 -16.18
N VAL A 145 6.31 3.73 -15.05
CA VAL A 145 5.04 3.00 -15.09
C VAL A 145 3.82 3.91 -15.21
N GLY A 146 4.01 5.22 -15.34
CA GLY A 146 2.95 6.21 -15.51
C GLY A 146 2.13 6.49 -14.25
N GLY A 147 2.74 6.34 -13.07
CA GLY A 147 2.07 6.61 -11.78
C GLY A 147 0.95 5.61 -11.44
N MET A 148 0.02 6.05 -10.59
CA MET A 148 -1.13 5.26 -10.14
C MET A 148 -2.31 5.37 -11.10
N GLU A 149 -3.15 4.34 -11.17
CA GLU A 149 -4.34 4.29 -12.03
C GLU A 149 -5.51 5.05 -11.41
N GLU A 150 -5.97 6.11 -12.05
CA GLU A 150 -7.01 6.98 -11.49
C GLU A 150 -8.43 6.41 -11.60
N GLU A 151 -8.65 5.37 -12.42
CA GLU A 151 -9.90 4.61 -12.40
C GLU A 151 -10.06 3.80 -11.10
N LEU A 152 -8.96 3.51 -10.42
CA LEU A 152 -8.92 2.87 -9.10
C LEU A 152 -8.82 3.94 -8.00
N SER A 153 -9.96 4.54 -7.67
CA SER A 153 -10.01 5.70 -6.79
C SER A 153 -9.79 5.37 -5.31
N VAL A 154 -10.07 4.12 -4.89
CA VAL A 154 -10.02 3.71 -3.48
C VAL A 154 -9.44 2.33 -3.31
N ALA A 155 -9.98 1.27 -3.96
CA ALA A 155 -9.52 -0.09 -3.78
C ALA A 155 -8.53 -0.50 -4.87
N PHE A 156 -7.58 -1.40 -4.51
CA PHE A 156 -6.64 -2.06 -5.42
C PHE A 156 -5.69 -1.15 -6.21
N ASN A 157 -5.68 0.15 -5.96
CA ASN A 157 -4.78 1.10 -6.63
C ASN A 157 -3.30 0.78 -6.39
N ASP A 158 -2.95 0.37 -5.18
CA ASP A 158 -1.61 -0.10 -4.81
C ASP A 158 -1.27 -1.45 -5.43
N VAL A 159 -2.24 -2.34 -5.54
CA VAL A 159 -2.07 -3.65 -6.21
C VAL A 159 -1.79 -3.45 -7.70
N ASP A 160 -2.62 -2.65 -8.40
CA ASP A 160 -2.41 -2.30 -9.81
C ASP A 160 -1.04 -1.66 -10.03
N PHE A 161 -0.70 -0.67 -9.21
CA PHE A 161 0.59 0.01 -9.29
C PHE A 161 1.76 -0.96 -9.13
N CYS A 162 1.72 -1.83 -8.12
CA CYS A 162 2.74 -2.84 -7.90
C CYS A 162 2.84 -3.84 -9.06
N LEU A 163 1.71 -4.19 -9.70
CA LEU A 163 1.71 -5.09 -10.85
C LEU A 163 2.31 -4.41 -12.09
N LYS A 164 2.01 -3.13 -12.36
CA LYS A 164 2.69 -2.35 -13.42
C LYS A 164 4.21 -2.31 -13.19
N VAL A 165 4.64 -2.08 -11.95
CA VAL A 165 6.06 -2.09 -11.58
C VAL A 165 6.70 -3.46 -11.83
N ARG A 166 5.99 -4.55 -11.59
CA ARG A 166 6.47 -5.91 -11.92
C ARG A 166 6.54 -6.15 -13.42
N GLU A 167 5.56 -5.69 -14.21
CA GLU A 167 5.62 -5.79 -15.69
C GLU A 167 6.80 -5.02 -16.28
N ALA A 168 7.21 -3.92 -15.65
CA ALA A 168 8.43 -3.18 -16.00
C ALA A 168 9.73 -3.93 -15.60
N GLY A 169 9.63 -5.12 -14.99
CA GLY A 169 10.78 -5.99 -14.67
C GLY A 169 11.35 -5.83 -13.27
N TYR A 170 10.74 -5.02 -12.41
CA TYR A 170 11.17 -4.83 -11.02
C TYR A 170 10.53 -5.86 -10.09
N ARG A 171 11.11 -5.99 -8.88
CA ARG A 171 10.56 -6.80 -7.78
C ARG A 171 9.98 -5.89 -6.71
N ASN A 172 8.84 -6.27 -6.15
CA ASN A 172 8.30 -5.62 -4.97
C ASN A 172 8.74 -6.37 -3.71
N LEU A 173 9.18 -5.64 -2.69
CA LEU A 173 9.63 -6.17 -1.42
C LEU A 173 8.72 -5.73 -0.28
N TRP A 174 8.58 -6.61 0.67
CA TRP A 174 8.10 -6.29 2.00
C TRP A 174 9.23 -6.54 3.02
N THR A 175 9.41 -5.62 3.98
CA THR A 175 10.40 -5.75 5.04
C THR A 175 9.75 -5.82 6.43
N PRO A 176 10.14 -6.79 7.30
CA PRO A 176 9.66 -6.86 8.66
C PRO A 176 10.34 -5.86 9.61
N PHE A 177 11.39 -5.16 9.16
CA PHE A 177 12.24 -4.29 9.99
C PHE A 177 11.78 -2.82 9.97
N ALA A 178 10.81 -2.48 9.15
CA ALA A 178 10.11 -1.20 9.16
C ALA A 178 8.72 -1.42 9.76
N GLU A 179 8.58 -1.23 11.07
CA GLU A 179 7.32 -1.50 11.79
C GLU A 179 6.58 -0.20 12.08
N LEU A 180 5.31 -0.15 11.68
CA LEU A 180 4.42 1.01 11.83
C LEU A 180 3.04 0.53 12.31
N ILE A 181 2.27 1.40 12.98
CA ILE A 181 0.84 1.19 13.22
C ILE A 181 0.07 1.98 12.17
N HIS A 182 -0.97 1.36 11.60
CA HIS A 182 -1.90 2.02 10.71
C HIS A 182 -3.30 2.01 11.34
N HIS A 183 -3.79 3.20 11.67
CA HIS A 183 -5.07 3.43 12.35
C HIS A 183 -6.26 3.32 11.38
N GLU A 184 -6.26 2.30 10.54
CA GLU A 184 -7.21 2.10 9.43
C GLU A 184 -8.68 2.39 9.79
N SER A 185 -9.42 2.92 8.84
CA SER A 185 -10.88 3.10 8.85
C SER A 185 -11.44 4.20 9.76
N VAL A 186 -10.62 5.03 10.39
CA VAL A 186 -11.13 6.16 11.20
C VAL A 186 -11.86 7.18 10.32
N SER A 187 -11.38 7.39 9.08
CA SER A 187 -11.95 8.37 8.14
C SER A 187 -12.76 7.76 7.00
N ARG A 188 -12.43 6.52 6.57
CA ARG A 188 -13.02 5.89 5.37
C ARG A 188 -14.35 5.16 5.64
N GLY A 189 -14.52 4.53 6.80
CA GLY A 189 -15.66 3.66 7.12
C GLY A 189 -15.70 2.36 6.27
N TYR A 190 -16.80 1.64 6.38
CA TYR A 190 -17.02 0.38 5.63
C TYR A 190 -17.66 0.64 4.26
N GLU A 191 -17.61 -0.35 3.35
CA GLU A 191 -18.32 -0.37 2.07
C GLU A 191 -19.81 -0.70 2.27
N ASP A 192 -20.52 0.16 3.02
CA ASP A 192 -21.83 -0.10 3.62
C ASP A 192 -23.01 0.55 2.88
N ASN A 193 -22.75 1.36 1.86
CA ASN A 193 -23.80 1.99 1.08
C ASN A 193 -23.75 1.61 -0.42
N PRO A 194 -24.88 1.76 -1.18
CA PRO A 194 -24.96 1.34 -2.58
C PRO A 194 -23.94 2.02 -3.51
N GLU A 195 -23.59 3.28 -3.26
CA GLU A 195 -22.62 4.02 -4.08
C GLU A 195 -21.19 3.47 -3.91
N LYS A 196 -20.77 3.22 -2.66
CA LYS A 196 -19.49 2.60 -2.36
C LYS A 196 -19.40 1.18 -2.92
N GLN A 197 -20.47 0.39 -2.81
CA GLN A 197 -20.54 -0.95 -3.38
C GLN A 197 -20.44 -0.93 -4.91
N ALA A 198 -21.15 0.01 -5.59
CA ALA A 198 -21.07 0.17 -7.03
C ALA A 198 -19.67 0.60 -7.50
N ARG A 199 -19.01 1.51 -6.77
CA ARG A 199 -17.61 1.88 -7.01
C ARG A 199 -16.70 0.67 -6.85
N PHE A 200 -16.77 -0.03 -5.71
CA PHE A 200 -15.94 -1.21 -5.41
C PHE A 200 -16.10 -2.27 -6.49
N LYS A 201 -17.35 -2.52 -6.95
CA LYS A 201 -17.60 -3.46 -8.06
C LYS A 201 -16.88 -3.03 -9.34
N LYS A 202 -16.89 -1.75 -9.72
CA LYS A 202 -16.17 -1.25 -10.89
C LYS A 202 -14.66 -1.46 -10.76
N GLU A 203 -14.10 -1.20 -9.57
CA GLU A 203 -12.68 -1.40 -9.28
C GLU A 203 -12.31 -2.90 -9.36
N VAL A 204 -13.17 -3.80 -8.87
CA VAL A 204 -13.02 -5.26 -9.04
C VAL A 204 -13.06 -5.63 -10.52
N ASP A 205 -14.06 -5.17 -11.27
CA ASP A 205 -14.23 -5.48 -12.71
C ASP A 205 -12.99 -4.98 -13.49
N TYR A 206 -12.46 -3.79 -13.17
CA TYR A 206 -11.22 -3.27 -13.75
C TYR A 206 -10.04 -4.21 -13.50
N MET A 207 -9.82 -4.62 -12.25
CA MET A 207 -8.72 -5.52 -11.88
C MET A 207 -8.81 -6.88 -12.58
N VAL A 208 -10.00 -7.46 -12.63
CA VAL A 208 -10.25 -8.75 -13.34
C VAL A 208 -9.98 -8.62 -14.84
N ASN A 209 -10.45 -7.55 -15.46
CA ASN A 209 -10.25 -7.33 -16.89
C ASN A 209 -8.78 -7.11 -17.26
N LYS A 210 -8.04 -6.37 -16.45
CA LYS A 210 -6.63 -6.04 -16.71
C LYS A 210 -5.68 -7.15 -16.29
N TRP A 211 -5.90 -7.75 -15.12
CA TRP A 211 -4.94 -8.62 -14.45
C TRP A 211 -5.41 -10.08 -14.28
N GLY A 212 -6.55 -10.47 -14.85
CA GLY A 212 -7.25 -11.73 -14.57
C GLY A 212 -6.37 -12.97 -14.48
N SER A 213 -5.40 -13.14 -15.38
CA SER A 213 -4.51 -14.31 -15.40
C SER A 213 -3.54 -14.35 -14.21
N ILE A 214 -3.00 -13.20 -13.78
CA ILE A 214 -2.04 -13.14 -12.67
C ILE A 214 -2.77 -13.18 -11.31
N LEU A 215 -4.03 -12.71 -11.25
CA LEU A 215 -4.83 -12.77 -10.02
C LEU A 215 -5.14 -14.21 -9.60
N VAL A 216 -5.23 -15.15 -10.55
CA VAL A 216 -5.48 -16.57 -10.23
C VAL A 216 -4.20 -17.40 -10.05
N ASN A 217 -3.05 -16.82 -10.36
CA ASN A 217 -1.76 -17.52 -10.26
C ASN A 217 -0.65 -16.55 -9.84
N ASP A 218 -0.67 -16.16 -8.55
CA ASP A 218 0.34 -15.27 -7.97
C ASP A 218 1.74 -15.89 -8.06
N PRO A 219 2.70 -15.29 -8.79
CA PRO A 219 4.05 -15.83 -8.93
C PRO A 219 4.88 -15.78 -7.63
N CYS A 220 4.43 -15.06 -6.61
CA CYS A 220 5.07 -14.98 -5.29
C CYS A 220 4.40 -15.87 -4.24
N TYR A 221 3.38 -16.67 -4.62
CA TYR A 221 2.61 -17.51 -3.72
C TYR A 221 2.56 -18.96 -4.20
N ASN A 222 2.69 -19.92 -3.27
CA ASN A 222 2.67 -21.33 -3.65
C ASN A 222 1.22 -21.76 -3.99
N PRO A 223 0.96 -22.35 -5.18
CA PRO A 223 -0.37 -22.74 -5.63
C PRO A 223 -1.04 -23.83 -4.79
N ASN A 224 -0.28 -24.55 -3.96
CA ASN A 224 -0.82 -25.54 -3.02
C ASN A 224 -1.33 -24.92 -1.71
N LEU A 225 -1.18 -23.61 -1.52
CA LEU A 225 -1.70 -22.90 -0.37
C LEU A 225 -3.08 -22.29 -0.67
N SER A 226 -3.86 -22.12 0.40
CA SER A 226 -5.22 -21.62 0.32
C SER A 226 -5.26 -20.14 -0.09
N LEU A 227 -6.23 -19.77 -0.92
CA LEU A 227 -6.60 -18.39 -1.23
C LEU A 227 -7.90 -17.96 -0.49
N THR A 228 -8.42 -18.82 0.39
CA THR A 228 -9.61 -18.50 1.23
C THR A 228 -9.24 -17.84 2.54
N HIS A 229 -7.98 -17.99 2.99
CA HIS A 229 -7.45 -17.42 4.23
C HIS A 229 -6.11 -16.77 4.03
N GLU A 230 -5.81 -15.77 4.83
CA GLU A 230 -4.56 -14.99 4.77
C GLU A 230 -3.41 -15.60 5.62
N ASP A 231 -3.49 -16.89 5.93
CA ASP A 231 -2.68 -17.60 6.93
C ASP A 231 -1.68 -18.61 6.35
N PHE A 232 -1.61 -18.76 5.04
CA PHE A 232 -0.78 -19.76 4.35
C PHE A 232 -1.14 -21.21 4.68
N SER A 233 -2.37 -21.50 5.08
CA SER A 233 -2.86 -22.86 5.24
C SER A 233 -2.87 -23.62 3.92
N TYR A 234 -2.85 -24.94 3.97
CA TYR A 234 -2.91 -25.76 2.76
C TYR A 234 -4.27 -25.65 2.06
N ARG A 235 -4.23 -25.69 0.74
CA ARG A 235 -5.43 -25.81 -0.09
C ARG A 235 -5.98 -27.24 0.06
N ILE A 236 -7.16 -27.35 0.63
CA ILE A 236 -7.93 -28.61 0.78
C ILE A 236 -8.91 -28.73 -0.39
#